data_e89456dadf1843fc09680518c5751c6d
#
_entry.id   e89456dadf1843fc09680518c5751c6d
#
_cell.length_a   1.000
_cell.length_b   1.000
_cell.length_c   1.000
_cell.angle_alpha   90.00
_cell.angle_beta   90.00
_cell.angle_gamma   90.00
#
_symmetry.space_group_name_H-M   'P 1'
#
loop_
_entity.id
_entity.type
_entity.pdbx_description
1 polymer ?
#
loop_
_entity_poly.entity_id
_entity_poly.type
_entity_poly.pdbx_seq_one_letter_code
_entity_poly.pdbx_strand_id
1 'polypeptide(L)'
;MLLGQLLERLGDETVAAEALIALDDLPLFAEIEKAGRPFGETADVYAAGAARRFAALASDEDWLALMTALDRAVDPGLACLRQMLVWSLRFDRQERGCGCGDKCTGETHA
;
A
#
# COMPACT_ATOMS: atom_id res chain seq x y z
N MET A 1 16.37 11.30 -7.09
CA MET A 1 15.70 11.26 -5.79
C MET A 1 16.01 9.94 -5.10
N LEU A 2 16.37 10.02 -3.83
CA LEU A 2 16.66 8.82 -3.05
C LEU A 2 15.34 8.16 -2.63
N LEU A 3 15.31 6.83 -2.67
CA LEU A 3 14.12 6.07 -2.31
C LEU A 3 13.65 6.36 -0.88
N GLY A 4 14.58 6.49 0.07
CA GLY A 4 14.24 6.82 1.44
C GLY A 4 13.52 8.15 1.59
N GLN A 5 13.94 9.15 0.83
CA GLN A 5 13.28 10.46 0.83
C GLN A 5 11.88 10.38 0.23
N LEU A 6 11.73 9.59 -0.82
CA LEU A 6 10.42 9.40 -1.45
C LEU A 6 9.44 8.74 -0.48
N LEU A 7 9.87 7.70 0.22
CA LEU A 7 9.05 7.02 1.22
C LEU A 7 8.65 7.94 2.36
N GLU A 8 9.61 8.76 2.82
CA GLU A 8 9.33 9.75 3.88
C GLU A 8 8.26 10.73 3.45
N ARG A 9 8.35 11.23 2.23
CA ARG A 9 7.36 12.17 1.71
C ARG A 9 5.99 11.53 1.56
N LEU A 10 5.93 10.30 1.08
CA LEU A 10 4.66 9.59 0.92
C LEU A 10 4.03 9.25 2.27
N GLY A 11 4.81 9.24 3.35
CA GLY A 11 4.29 9.10 4.70
C GLY A 11 3.54 10.33 5.21
N ASP A 12 3.60 11.44 4.48
CA ASP A 12 2.84 12.65 4.78
C ASP A 12 1.47 12.56 4.08
N GLU A 13 0.40 12.73 4.84
CA GLU A 13 -0.96 12.55 4.33
C GLU A 13 -1.31 13.53 3.20
N THR A 14 -0.81 14.75 3.26
CA THR A 14 -1.05 15.73 2.22
C THR A 14 -0.39 15.32 0.91
N VAL A 15 0.86 14.87 0.99
CA VAL A 15 1.59 14.38 -0.19
C VAL A 15 0.92 13.14 -0.75
N ALA A 16 0.50 12.23 0.12
CA ALA A 16 -0.20 11.01 -0.30
C ALA A 16 -1.51 11.34 -1.01
N ALA A 17 -2.26 12.31 -0.51
CA ALA A 17 -3.51 12.73 -1.13
C ALA A 17 -3.28 13.28 -2.54
N GLU A 18 -2.28 14.12 -2.70
CA GLU A 18 -1.93 14.69 -4.00
C GLU A 18 -1.50 13.58 -4.99
N ALA A 19 -0.71 12.63 -4.50
CA ALA A 19 -0.23 11.54 -5.32
C ALA A 19 -1.38 10.61 -5.74
N LEU A 20 -2.35 10.38 -4.87
CA LEU A 20 -3.54 9.58 -5.20
C LEU A 20 -4.34 10.22 -6.33
N ILE A 21 -4.50 11.54 -6.28
CA ILE A 21 -5.20 12.26 -7.34
C ILE A 21 -4.44 12.14 -8.66
N ALA A 22 -3.13 12.32 -8.62
CA ALA A 22 -2.28 12.22 -9.81
C ALA A 22 -2.26 10.80 -10.39
N LEU A 23 -2.37 9.79 -9.52
CA LEU A 23 -2.37 8.38 -9.94
C LEU A 23 -3.60 8.05 -10.78
N ASP A 24 -4.73 8.67 -10.46
CA ASP A 24 -5.98 8.57 -11.22
C ASP A 24 -6.40 7.11 -11.49
N ASP A 25 -6.32 6.29 -10.46
CA ASP A 25 -6.70 4.87 -10.54
C ASP A 25 -7.90 4.63 -9.64
N LEU A 26 -9.09 4.75 -10.21
CA LEU A 26 -10.33 4.65 -9.44
C LEU A 26 -10.55 3.27 -8.80
N PRO A 27 -10.28 2.15 -9.49
CA PRO A 27 -10.43 0.84 -8.84
C PRO A 27 -9.50 0.68 -7.63
N LEU A 28 -8.26 1.13 -7.74
CA LEU A 28 -7.32 1.07 -6.63
C LEU A 28 -7.75 1.98 -5.49
N PHE A 29 -8.22 3.19 -5.82
CA PHE A 29 -8.73 4.14 -4.82
C PHE A 29 -9.88 3.53 -4.04
N ALA A 30 -10.83 2.88 -4.72
CA ALA A 30 -11.96 2.23 -4.07
C ALA A 30 -11.51 1.10 -3.13
N GLU A 31 -10.50 0.34 -3.54
CA GLU A 31 -9.95 -0.73 -2.71
C GLU A 31 -9.32 -0.19 -1.43
N ILE A 32 -8.57 0.91 -1.50
CA ILE A 32 -7.95 1.46 -0.30
C ILE A 32 -8.95 2.15 0.61
N GLU A 33 -10.00 2.75 0.06
CA GLU A 33 -11.10 3.27 0.87
C GLU A 33 -11.76 2.15 1.67
N LYS A 34 -12.02 1.04 1.00
CA LYS A 34 -12.64 -0.13 1.62
C LYS A 34 -11.74 -0.71 2.71
N ALA A 35 -10.44 -0.78 2.45
CA ALA A 35 -9.49 -1.33 3.41
C ALA A 35 -9.34 -0.44 4.65
N GLY A 36 -9.44 0.88 4.48
CA GLY A 36 -9.28 1.82 5.61
C GLY A 36 -10.55 2.01 6.42
N ARG A 37 -11.70 1.69 5.86
CA ARG A 37 -12.99 1.94 6.52
C ARG A 37 -13.13 1.34 7.91
N PRO A 38 -12.74 0.07 8.14
CA PRO A 38 -12.85 -0.51 9.49
C PRO A 38 -12.02 0.20 10.54
N PHE A 39 -11.02 0.97 10.15
CA PHE A 39 -10.15 1.70 11.06
C PHE A 39 -10.48 3.20 11.10
N GLY A 40 -11.53 3.62 10.41
CA GLY A 40 -11.88 5.02 10.32
C GLY A 40 -10.91 5.85 9.51
N GLU A 41 -10.16 5.23 8.61
CA GLU A 41 -9.15 5.91 7.80
C GLU A 41 -9.69 6.30 6.43
N THR A 42 -9.40 7.54 6.04
CA THR A 42 -9.65 7.98 4.67
C THR A 42 -8.55 7.44 3.75
N ALA A 43 -8.73 7.60 2.44
CA ALA A 43 -7.78 7.07 1.46
C ALA A 43 -6.37 7.65 1.65
N ASP A 44 -6.26 8.95 1.93
CA ASP A 44 -4.97 9.60 2.13
C ASP A 44 -4.28 9.11 3.41
N VAL A 45 -5.03 8.92 4.47
CA VAL A 45 -4.49 8.37 5.72
C VAL A 45 -4.02 6.93 5.51
N TYR A 46 -4.82 6.13 4.81
CA TYR A 46 -4.44 4.75 4.50
C TYR A 46 -3.16 4.71 3.65
N ALA A 47 -3.08 5.57 2.63
CA ALA A 47 -1.92 5.60 1.73
C ALA A 47 -0.64 5.99 2.48
N ALA A 48 -0.72 7.01 3.32
CA ALA A 48 0.43 7.43 4.14
C ALA A 48 0.85 6.32 5.10
N GLY A 49 -0.12 5.64 5.70
CA GLY A 49 0.15 4.49 6.56
C GLY A 49 0.77 3.33 5.82
N ALA A 50 0.34 3.10 4.57
CA ALA A 50 0.93 2.04 3.73
C ALA A 50 2.41 2.28 3.47
N ALA A 51 2.78 3.54 3.21
CA ALA A 51 4.19 3.90 2.99
C ALA A 51 5.01 3.62 4.24
N ARG A 52 4.50 3.98 5.41
CA ARG A 52 5.19 3.73 6.68
C ARG A 52 5.32 2.25 6.98
N ARG A 53 4.25 1.48 6.74
CA ARG A 53 4.27 0.03 6.96
C ARG A 53 5.23 -0.67 6.01
N PHE A 54 5.26 -0.25 4.75
CA PHE A 54 6.20 -0.81 3.78
C PHE A 54 7.63 -0.61 4.26
N ALA A 55 7.95 0.61 4.68
CA ALA A 55 9.31 0.92 5.17
C ALA A 55 9.70 0.05 6.36
N ALA A 56 8.74 -0.28 7.22
CA ALA A 56 9.01 -1.03 8.46
C ALA A 56 8.97 -2.54 8.27
N LEU A 57 8.12 -3.05 7.37
CA LEU A 57 7.76 -4.48 7.35
C LEU A 57 8.07 -5.19 6.04
N ALA A 58 8.38 -4.48 4.96
CA ALA A 58 8.59 -5.10 3.66
C ALA A 58 9.84 -5.98 3.67
N SER A 59 9.75 -7.13 2.99
CA SER A 59 10.87 -8.04 2.84
C SER A 59 11.86 -7.54 1.79
N ASP A 60 13.02 -8.18 1.71
CA ASP A 60 14.01 -7.86 0.67
C ASP A 60 13.42 -8.05 -0.72
N GLU A 61 12.58 -9.06 -0.89
CA GLU A 61 11.91 -9.31 -2.16
C GLU A 61 10.94 -8.18 -2.51
N ASP A 62 10.21 -7.67 -1.51
CA ASP A 62 9.31 -6.53 -1.69
C ASP A 62 10.08 -5.27 -2.12
N TRP A 63 11.22 -5.01 -1.46
CA TRP A 63 12.07 -3.89 -1.82
C TRP A 63 12.61 -4.01 -3.23
N LEU A 64 13.03 -5.21 -3.62
CA LEU A 64 13.54 -5.47 -4.97
C LEU A 64 12.44 -5.25 -6.00
N ALA A 65 11.23 -5.72 -5.73
CA ALA A 65 10.09 -5.53 -6.62
C ALA A 65 9.77 -4.04 -6.79
N LEU A 66 9.84 -3.28 -5.71
CA LEU A 66 9.62 -1.84 -5.75
C LEU A 66 10.68 -1.15 -6.61
N MET A 67 11.96 -1.46 -6.38
CA MET A 67 13.05 -0.87 -7.11
C MET A 67 12.95 -1.19 -8.61
N THR A 68 12.57 -2.42 -8.94
CA THR A 68 12.37 -2.82 -10.33
C THR A 68 11.24 -2.03 -10.98
N ALA A 69 10.14 -1.83 -10.26
CA ALA A 69 9.01 -1.04 -10.75
C ALA A 69 9.40 0.41 -11.00
N LEU A 70 10.19 0.99 -10.09
CA LEU A 70 10.66 2.37 -10.22
C LEU A 70 11.55 2.57 -11.43
N ASP A 71 12.39 1.58 -11.72
CA ASP A 71 13.34 1.61 -12.84
C ASP A 71 12.62 1.75 -14.18
N ARG A 72 11.42 1.21 -14.29
CA ARG A 72 10.63 1.18 -15.53
C ARG A 72 9.60 2.29 -15.60
N ALA A 73 9.43 3.04 -14.53
CA ALA A 73 8.32 3.99 -14.43
C ALA A 73 8.65 5.32 -15.11
N VAL A 74 7.63 5.89 -15.75
CA VAL A 74 7.69 7.25 -16.27
C VAL A 74 7.68 8.24 -15.10
N ASP A 75 6.86 7.94 -14.08
CA ASP A 75 6.80 8.75 -12.87
C ASP A 75 7.10 7.86 -11.67
N PRO A 76 8.34 7.89 -11.17
CA PRO A 76 8.73 7.01 -10.06
C PRO A 76 7.91 7.22 -8.78
N GLY A 77 7.49 8.46 -8.50
CA GLY A 77 6.70 8.75 -7.32
C GLY A 77 5.36 8.03 -7.33
N LEU A 78 4.66 8.09 -8.47
CA LEU A 78 3.38 7.42 -8.62
C LEU A 78 3.53 5.90 -8.65
N ALA A 79 4.59 5.40 -9.30
CA ALA A 79 4.85 3.97 -9.32
C ALA A 79 5.15 3.44 -7.92
N CYS A 80 5.88 4.21 -7.14
CA CYS A 80 6.18 3.86 -5.75
C CYS A 80 4.90 3.76 -4.93
N LEU A 81 4.04 4.76 -5.03
CA LEU A 81 2.77 4.77 -4.30
C LEU A 81 1.91 3.57 -4.69
N ARG A 82 1.76 3.31 -5.99
CA ARG A 82 0.95 2.17 -6.47
C ARG A 82 1.49 0.86 -5.91
N GLN A 83 2.80 0.66 -5.99
CA GLN A 83 3.42 -0.59 -5.53
C GLN A 83 3.20 -0.80 -4.03
N MET A 84 3.36 0.26 -3.24
CA MET A 84 3.17 0.18 -1.79
C MET A 84 1.71 -0.08 -1.44
N LEU A 85 0.77 0.54 -2.18
CA LEU A 85 -0.66 0.30 -1.94
C LEU A 85 -1.05 -1.14 -2.25
N VAL A 86 -0.58 -1.67 -3.37
CA VAL A 86 -0.85 -3.08 -3.73
C VAL A 86 -0.27 -4.00 -2.68
N TRP A 87 0.96 -3.73 -2.23
CA TRP A 87 1.60 -4.51 -1.17
C TRP A 87 0.78 -4.45 0.13
N SER A 88 0.36 -3.25 0.52
CA SER A 88 -0.39 -3.06 1.76
C SER A 88 -1.74 -3.77 1.74
N LEU A 89 -2.44 -3.73 0.60
CA LEU A 89 -3.71 -4.43 0.45
C LEU A 89 -3.53 -5.94 0.57
N ARG A 90 -2.45 -6.48 -0.03
CA ARG A 90 -2.15 -7.90 0.10
C ARG A 90 -1.77 -8.28 1.52
N PHE A 91 -0.97 -7.44 2.16
CA PHE A 91 -0.55 -7.65 3.55
C PHE A 91 -1.78 -7.69 4.47
N ASP A 92 -2.70 -6.76 4.31
CA ASP A 92 -3.91 -6.71 5.13
C ASP A 92 -4.77 -7.96 4.92
N ARG A 93 -4.89 -8.43 3.69
CA ARG A 93 -5.66 -9.64 3.41
C ARG A 93 -5.04 -10.88 4.06
N GLN A 94 -3.73 -10.99 4.03
CA GLN A 94 -3.02 -12.10 4.67
C GLN A 94 -3.21 -12.09 6.18
N GLU A 95 -3.12 -10.91 6.78
CA GLU A 95 -3.32 -10.75 8.22
C GLU A 95 -4.73 -11.13 8.65
N ARG A 96 -5.73 -10.73 7.88
CA ARG A 96 -7.12 -11.02 8.21
C ARG A 96 -7.53 -12.43 7.85
N GLY A 97 -6.95 -12.97 6.79
CA GLY A 97 -7.28 -14.30 6.30
C GLY A 97 -6.85 -15.42 7.23
N CYS A 98 -5.94 -15.15 8.10
CA CYS A 98 -5.46 -16.10 9.08
C CYS A 98 -6.37 -16.19 10.30
N GLY A 99 -7.38 -15.46 10.29
CA GLY A 99 -8.33 -15.48 11.41
C GLY A 99 -9.33 -16.58 11.35
N CYS A 100 -8.98 -16.49 10.56
CA CYS A 100 -9.60 -17.11 10.53
C CYS A 100 -10.20 -17.38 10.44
N GLY A 101 -10.19 -17.37 10.17
CA GLY A 101 -10.20 -17.97 9.89
C GLY A 101 -10.66 -18.02 9.46
N ASP A 102 -10.56 -18.08 9.28
CA ASP A 102 -10.57 -18.58 8.84
C ASP A 102 -10.60 -18.81 8.36
N LYS A 103 -10.52 -18.88 8.28
CA LYS A 103 -10.34 -19.52 7.88
C LYS A 103 -10.20 -19.79 7.47
N CYS A 104 -10.23 -19.68 7.60
CA CYS A 104 -9.94 -20.33 7.33
C CYS A 104 -10.16 -20.59 6.94
N THR A 105 -10.27 -20.55 6.89
CA THR A 105 -10.22 -21.28 6.64
C THR A 105 -10.36 -21.53 6.37
N GLY A 106 -10.60 -21.39 6.55
CA GLY A 106 -10.42 -22.11 6.30
C GLY A 106 -10.78 -22.21 6.23
N GLU A 107 -10.65 -22.07 6.19
CA GLU A 107 -10.80 -22.76 6.31
C GLU A 107 -11.25 -22.90 6.45
N THR A 108 -11.24 -22.63 6.65
CA THR A 108 -11.46 -23.17 6.86
C THR A 108 -12.14 -23.24 7.07
N HIS A 109 -12.22 -23.20 7.16
CA HIS A 109 -12.54 -23.74 7.43
C HIS A 109 -12.82 -23.77 7.40
N ALA A 110 -12.77 -23.64 7.42
CA ALA A 110 -12.70 -23.96 7.52
C ALA A 110 -13.09 -24.00 7.58
#